data_c5dc4bdbc779097880af5c5e5850b53a
#
_entry.id   c5dc4bdbc779097880af5c5e5850b53a
#
_cell.length_a   1.000
_cell.length_b   1.000
_cell.length_c   1.000
_cell.angle_alpha   90.00
_cell.angle_beta   90.00
_cell.angle_gamma   90.00
#
_symmetry.space_group_name_H-M   'P 1'
#
loop_
_entity.id
_entity.type
_entity.pdbx_description
1 polymer ?
#
loop_
_entity_poly.entity_id
_entity_poly.type
_entity_poly.pdbx_seq_one_letter_code
_entity_poly.pdbx_strand_id
1 'polypeptide(L)'
;MILENIKKENDIKKVPLEDMGQLAQEIRDFLLEHVSKTGGHLASNLGVVELTMALHYVFRLPEDKLIWDVGHQSYTHKILTGRKEGFDGLRTLGGMSGFPKRCESPCDAFDTGHSSTSISAGVGYVRARDLRQEDYHVVSIIGDGALTGGMAYEALNNASALKKNFIIVLNDNEMSISENVGGISSYLSNVRTAEGYQEFKTGVKNSLSKIPGIGPATIKRLHKTKDSIKRLVIPGMFFEDMGITYLGPVNGHDCSKLIQTFQEAKKISGPVLVHVKTEKGRGYEPAMRHPARFHGTAAFDLENGLPLSSGGKANYTDIFSTVMRKFGDRDERVVAVTAAMPDGTGLKRFRNMFPERFFDVGIAEEHAVTFAAGLALGGMIPVVAIYSSFLQRAVDQMIEDVCLQNLHVIFAVDRAGLVGSDGETHQGCFDLTYLSMIPNMTIMAPKNKWELSDMMKFAVNYDGPIAIRYPRGEAYDGLEEYRAPVLKGRSEMIYEGNSIALLPVGSMVKIGYQVYEMLKAEGENPTLVNARFVKPLDEKMLDRLAKEHSLLVTMEENVQKGGFGSAVLDYMHRHHPQVSVLNIALPDRFIEHGNPEKLKEKAGIDAVSVYKKIKEAK
;
A
#
# COMPACT_ATOMS: atom_id res chain seq x y z
N MET A 1 -12.91 -10.20 -33.09
CA MET A 1 -12.68 -10.37 -31.63
C MET A 1 -13.90 -9.88 -30.89
N ILE A 2 -14.33 -10.58 -29.84
CA ILE A 2 -15.51 -10.18 -29.02
C ILE A 2 -15.21 -8.91 -28.24
N LEU A 3 -13.96 -8.79 -27.74
CA LEU A 3 -13.49 -7.63 -26.98
C LEU A 3 -13.64 -6.30 -27.75
N GLU A 4 -13.55 -6.32 -29.08
CA GLU A 4 -13.75 -5.11 -29.91
C GLU A 4 -15.18 -4.56 -29.87
N ASN A 5 -16.14 -5.37 -29.45
CA ASN A 5 -17.55 -4.97 -29.29
C ASN A 5 -17.83 -4.39 -27.90
N ILE A 6 -16.89 -4.46 -26.96
CA ILE A 6 -17.00 -3.87 -25.62
C ILE A 6 -16.45 -2.45 -25.68
N LYS A 7 -17.33 -1.46 -25.80
CA LYS A 7 -16.97 -0.03 -25.95
C LYS A 7 -17.39 0.84 -24.76
N LYS A 8 -18.32 0.35 -23.94
CA LYS A 8 -18.81 1.05 -22.76
C LYS A 8 -19.35 0.05 -21.72
N GLU A 9 -19.69 0.59 -20.55
CA GLU A 9 -20.30 -0.19 -19.48
C GLU A 9 -21.55 -0.93 -19.97
N ASN A 10 -21.80 -2.08 -19.40
CA ASN A 10 -22.90 -2.99 -19.69
C ASN A 10 -22.89 -3.66 -21.10
N ASP A 11 -21.94 -3.36 -21.98
CA ASP A 11 -21.88 -4.04 -23.30
C ASP A 11 -21.62 -5.55 -23.15
N ILE A 12 -20.94 -5.98 -22.10
CA ILE A 12 -20.72 -7.42 -21.82
C ILE A 12 -22.02 -8.22 -21.68
N LYS A 13 -23.12 -7.57 -21.28
CA LYS A 13 -24.45 -8.22 -21.16
C LYS A 13 -25.03 -8.70 -22.49
N LYS A 14 -24.47 -8.22 -23.61
CA LYS A 14 -24.84 -8.63 -24.97
C LYS A 14 -24.06 -9.84 -25.45
N VAL A 15 -23.01 -10.25 -24.74
CA VAL A 15 -22.17 -11.39 -25.08
C VAL A 15 -22.87 -12.68 -24.64
N PRO A 16 -23.03 -13.67 -25.54
CA PRO A 16 -23.57 -14.99 -25.18
C PRO A 16 -22.71 -15.67 -24.11
N LEU A 17 -23.32 -16.46 -23.23
CA LEU A 17 -22.61 -17.15 -22.15
C LEU A 17 -21.58 -18.16 -22.70
N GLU A 18 -21.84 -18.77 -23.85
CA GLU A 18 -20.92 -19.67 -24.55
C GLU A 18 -19.64 -18.99 -25.01
N ASP A 19 -19.68 -17.68 -25.26
CA ASP A 19 -18.55 -16.88 -25.74
C ASP A 19 -17.72 -16.27 -24.60
N MET A 20 -18.13 -16.40 -23.34
CA MET A 20 -17.44 -15.81 -22.19
C MET A 20 -16.00 -16.34 -22.03
N GLY A 21 -15.75 -17.61 -22.36
CA GLY A 21 -14.41 -18.19 -22.32
C GLY A 21 -13.45 -17.53 -23.32
N GLN A 22 -13.94 -17.27 -24.54
CA GLN A 22 -13.17 -16.56 -25.56
C GLN A 22 -12.91 -15.11 -25.15
N LEU A 23 -13.92 -14.40 -24.66
CA LEU A 23 -13.73 -13.02 -24.17
C LEU A 23 -12.72 -12.94 -23.02
N ALA A 24 -12.74 -13.89 -22.09
CA ALA A 24 -11.76 -13.96 -21.00
C ALA A 24 -10.33 -14.10 -21.52
N GLN A 25 -10.13 -14.93 -22.55
CA GLN A 25 -8.81 -15.09 -23.18
C GLN A 25 -8.37 -13.81 -23.90
N GLU A 26 -9.25 -13.19 -24.68
CA GLU A 26 -8.97 -11.94 -25.39
C GLU A 26 -8.59 -10.80 -24.39
N ILE A 27 -9.24 -10.73 -23.21
CA ILE A 27 -8.87 -9.78 -22.15
C ILE A 27 -7.49 -10.11 -21.58
N ARG A 28 -7.16 -11.38 -21.35
CA ARG A 28 -5.81 -11.77 -20.87
C ARG A 28 -4.72 -11.39 -21.85
N ASP A 29 -4.93 -11.70 -23.12
CA ASP A 29 -3.96 -11.37 -24.19
C ASP A 29 -3.74 -9.87 -24.27
N PHE A 30 -4.81 -9.08 -24.19
CA PHE A 30 -4.75 -7.63 -24.14
C PHE A 30 -3.96 -7.12 -22.91
N LEU A 31 -4.23 -7.66 -21.72
CA LEU A 31 -3.52 -7.29 -20.50
C LEU A 31 -2.03 -7.63 -20.58
N LEU A 32 -1.69 -8.79 -21.11
CA LEU A 32 -0.31 -9.21 -21.29
C LEU A 32 0.43 -8.29 -22.25
N GLU A 33 -0.17 -7.98 -23.40
CA GLU A 33 0.43 -7.09 -24.39
C GLU A 33 0.72 -5.70 -23.83
N HIS A 34 -0.22 -5.07 -23.13
CA HIS A 34 -0.08 -3.68 -22.68
C HIS A 34 0.76 -3.58 -21.40
N VAL A 35 0.51 -4.44 -20.39
CA VAL A 35 1.24 -4.41 -19.13
C VAL A 35 2.70 -4.82 -19.29
N SER A 36 3.04 -5.66 -20.28
CA SER A 36 4.45 -5.95 -20.59
C SER A 36 5.23 -4.71 -21.00
N LYS A 37 4.58 -3.74 -21.65
CA LYS A 37 5.17 -2.48 -22.13
C LYS A 37 5.19 -1.38 -21.06
N THR A 38 4.08 -1.22 -20.33
CA THR A 38 3.91 -0.13 -19.37
C THR A 38 4.35 -0.48 -17.94
N GLY A 39 4.43 -1.77 -17.63
CA GLY A 39 4.43 -2.25 -16.25
C GLY A 39 3.05 -2.15 -15.61
N GLY A 40 2.87 -2.74 -14.43
CA GLY A 40 1.60 -2.70 -13.71
C GLY A 40 1.37 -3.89 -12.81
N HIS A 41 0.12 -4.05 -12.34
CA HIS A 41 -0.30 -5.13 -11.44
C HIS A 41 -0.81 -6.34 -12.25
N LEU A 42 0.10 -7.11 -12.85
CA LEU A 42 -0.29 -8.15 -13.81
C LEU A 42 -0.96 -9.37 -13.16
N ALA A 43 -0.27 -10.02 -12.20
CA ALA A 43 -0.72 -11.31 -11.66
C ALA A 43 -2.10 -11.23 -10.99
N SER A 44 -2.37 -10.13 -10.28
CA SER A 44 -3.66 -9.89 -9.62
C SER A 44 -4.80 -9.71 -10.63
N ASN A 45 -4.55 -9.04 -11.76
CA ASN A 45 -5.54 -8.82 -12.80
C ASN A 45 -5.84 -10.09 -13.61
N LEU A 46 -4.82 -10.86 -13.97
CA LEU A 46 -5.01 -12.13 -14.67
C LEU A 46 -5.85 -13.14 -13.87
N GLY A 47 -5.73 -13.10 -12.54
CA GLY A 47 -6.47 -13.98 -11.65
C GLY A 47 -7.96 -13.66 -11.50
N VAL A 48 -8.42 -12.46 -11.85
CA VAL A 48 -9.80 -12.02 -11.60
C VAL A 48 -10.58 -11.69 -12.88
N VAL A 49 -10.14 -12.11 -14.03
CA VAL A 49 -10.80 -11.80 -15.32
C VAL A 49 -12.23 -12.29 -15.30
N GLU A 50 -12.48 -13.59 -15.11
CA GLU A 50 -13.83 -14.17 -15.11
C GLU A 50 -14.69 -13.66 -13.96
N LEU A 51 -14.09 -13.44 -12.77
CA LEU A 51 -14.77 -12.84 -11.63
C LEU A 51 -15.32 -11.45 -12.00
N THR A 52 -14.46 -10.60 -12.60
CA THR A 52 -14.84 -9.25 -13.02
C THR A 52 -15.90 -9.27 -14.12
N MET A 53 -15.74 -10.15 -15.10
CA MET A 53 -16.73 -10.34 -16.17
C MET A 53 -18.11 -10.72 -15.61
N ALA A 54 -18.16 -11.68 -14.67
CA ALA A 54 -19.40 -12.11 -14.03
C ALA A 54 -20.07 -11.00 -13.23
N LEU A 55 -19.29 -10.19 -12.51
CA LEU A 55 -19.80 -9.00 -11.81
C LEU A 55 -20.44 -8.01 -12.79
N HIS A 56 -19.76 -7.66 -13.89
CA HIS A 56 -20.27 -6.75 -14.90
C HIS A 56 -21.48 -7.32 -15.67
N TYR A 57 -21.56 -8.62 -15.80
CA TYR A 57 -22.71 -9.28 -16.43
C TYR A 57 -23.97 -9.18 -15.57
N VAL A 58 -23.83 -9.35 -14.25
CA VAL A 58 -24.95 -9.40 -13.29
C VAL A 58 -25.38 -8.00 -12.81
N PHE A 59 -24.43 -7.14 -12.49
CA PHE A 59 -24.68 -5.80 -11.94
C PHE A 59 -24.74 -4.75 -13.05
N ARG A 60 -25.53 -3.71 -12.83
CA ARG A 60 -25.74 -2.63 -13.80
C ARG A 60 -24.97 -1.38 -13.36
N LEU A 61 -23.91 -1.05 -14.10
CA LEU A 61 -23.10 0.12 -13.83
C LEU A 61 -23.57 1.33 -14.65
N PRO A 62 -23.48 2.56 -14.11
CA PRO A 62 -22.94 2.94 -12.79
C PRO A 62 -23.97 2.91 -11.64
N GLU A 63 -25.21 2.43 -11.88
CA GLU A 63 -26.26 2.41 -10.85
C GLU A 63 -25.85 1.55 -9.65
N ASP A 64 -25.54 0.27 -9.89
CA ASP A 64 -24.96 -0.62 -8.87
C ASP A 64 -23.51 -0.20 -8.56
N LYS A 65 -23.05 -0.41 -7.33
CA LYS A 65 -21.74 0.05 -6.87
C LYS A 65 -20.80 -1.12 -6.67
N LEU A 66 -19.73 -1.17 -7.47
CA LEU A 66 -18.61 -2.11 -7.28
C LEU A 66 -17.48 -1.36 -6.58
N ILE A 67 -17.11 -1.80 -5.38
CA ILE A 67 -16.07 -1.21 -4.55
C ILE A 67 -14.91 -2.18 -4.45
N TRP A 68 -13.81 -1.86 -5.10
CA TRP A 68 -12.60 -2.67 -5.12
C TRP A 68 -11.76 -2.37 -3.87
N ASP A 69 -11.37 -3.42 -3.12
CA ASP A 69 -10.38 -3.28 -2.07
C ASP A 69 -8.99 -3.15 -2.69
N VAL A 70 -8.15 -2.22 -2.22
CA VAL A 70 -6.91 -1.81 -2.88
C VAL A 70 -7.13 -1.27 -4.29
N GLY A 71 -7.78 -2.02 -5.16
CA GLY A 71 -8.13 -1.63 -6.53
C GLY A 71 -7.06 -1.94 -7.59
N HIS A 72 -5.92 -2.52 -7.21
CA HIS A 72 -4.86 -2.91 -8.13
C HIS A 72 -5.28 -4.02 -9.12
N GLN A 73 -6.35 -4.76 -8.83
CA GLN A 73 -6.94 -5.82 -9.65
C GLN A 73 -8.08 -5.33 -10.56
N SER A 74 -8.20 -4.01 -10.82
CA SER A 74 -9.34 -3.41 -11.53
C SER A 74 -9.13 -3.21 -13.05
N TYR A 75 -8.10 -3.77 -13.65
CA TYR A 75 -7.82 -3.51 -15.08
C TYR A 75 -8.92 -4.07 -15.99
N THR A 76 -9.42 -5.28 -15.72
CA THR A 76 -10.58 -5.84 -16.45
C THR A 76 -11.82 -4.96 -16.27
N HIS A 77 -12.05 -4.38 -15.08
CA HIS A 77 -13.13 -3.41 -14.84
C HIS A 77 -12.97 -2.16 -15.73
N LYS A 78 -11.74 -1.64 -15.86
CA LYS A 78 -11.47 -0.50 -16.75
C LYS A 78 -11.74 -0.84 -18.23
N ILE A 79 -11.32 -2.03 -18.68
CA ILE A 79 -11.60 -2.53 -20.03
C ILE A 79 -13.11 -2.61 -20.27
N LEU A 80 -13.87 -3.25 -19.37
CA LEU A 80 -15.31 -3.46 -19.51
C LEU A 80 -16.17 -2.19 -19.34
N THR A 81 -15.55 -1.09 -18.91
CA THR A 81 -16.16 0.25 -18.82
C THR A 81 -15.68 1.19 -19.92
N GLY A 82 -15.13 0.66 -21.03
CA GLY A 82 -14.80 1.40 -22.24
C GLY A 82 -13.47 2.16 -22.21
N ARG A 83 -12.56 1.84 -21.28
CA ARG A 83 -11.26 2.52 -21.14
C ARG A 83 -10.08 1.76 -21.75
N LYS A 84 -10.34 0.82 -22.65
CA LYS A 84 -9.32 -0.01 -23.31
C LYS A 84 -8.18 0.80 -23.91
N GLU A 85 -8.51 1.87 -24.61
CA GLU A 85 -7.53 2.74 -25.30
C GLU A 85 -6.58 3.48 -24.33
N GLY A 86 -6.98 3.63 -23.05
CA GLY A 86 -6.14 4.27 -22.02
C GLY A 86 -4.95 3.43 -21.56
N PHE A 87 -4.88 2.16 -21.94
CA PHE A 87 -3.82 1.25 -21.46
C PHE A 87 -2.44 1.56 -21.99
N ASP A 88 -2.31 2.21 -23.15
CA ASP A 88 -1.01 2.69 -23.66
C ASP A 88 -0.36 3.74 -22.74
N GLY A 89 -1.19 4.48 -21.99
CA GLY A 89 -0.77 5.45 -21.00
C GLY A 89 -0.92 4.98 -19.55
N LEU A 90 -1.12 3.69 -19.30
CA LEU A 90 -1.35 3.17 -17.96
C LEU A 90 -0.20 3.52 -17.01
N ARG A 91 -0.52 4.17 -15.86
CA ARG A 91 0.43 4.58 -14.82
C ARG A 91 1.51 5.58 -15.27
N THR A 92 1.32 6.23 -16.41
CA THR A 92 2.20 7.31 -16.89
C THR A 92 1.60 8.69 -16.58
N LEU A 93 2.42 9.72 -16.51
CA LEU A 93 1.98 11.08 -16.20
C LEU A 93 0.95 11.58 -17.24
N GLY A 94 -0.23 11.95 -16.75
CA GLY A 94 -1.35 12.36 -17.60
C GLY A 94 -2.13 11.20 -18.25
N GLY A 95 -1.71 9.96 -18.03
CA GLY A 95 -2.39 8.74 -18.50
C GLY A 95 -3.37 8.17 -17.48
N MET A 96 -3.83 6.94 -17.75
CA MET A 96 -4.79 6.24 -16.91
C MET A 96 -4.13 5.71 -15.63
N SER A 97 -4.81 5.86 -14.49
CA SER A 97 -4.38 5.32 -13.18
C SER A 97 -4.35 3.79 -13.15
N GLY A 98 -3.44 3.24 -12.37
CA GLY A 98 -3.43 1.80 -12.03
C GLY A 98 -4.48 1.37 -11.01
N PHE A 99 -5.32 2.30 -10.51
CA PHE A 99 -6.37 2.09 -9.53
C PHE A 99 -7.69 2.71 -10.02
N PRO A 100 -8.85 2.30 -9.48
CA PRO A 100 -10.12 2.97 -9.76
C PRO A 100 -10.05 4.45 -9.36
N LYS A 101 -10.59 5.32 -10.23
CA LYS A 101 -10.69 6.76 -9.98
C LYS A 101 -12.00 7.31 -10.50
N ARG A 102 -12.77 7.96 -9.61
CA ARG A 102 -14.06 8.56 -9.92
C ARG A 102 -13.99 9.66 -10.97
N CYS A 103 -12.82 10.31 -11.08
CA CYS A 103 -12.59 11.29 -12.15
C CYS A 103 -12.35 10.66 -13.52
N GLU A 104 -12.02 9.38 -13.61
CA GLU A 104 -11.84 8.66 -14.88
C GLU A 104 -13.16 8.06 -15.40
N SER A 105 -14.05 7.61 -14.50
CA SER A 105 -15.30 6.97 -14.89
C SER A 105 -16.34 7.02 -13.75
N PRO A 106 -17.64 7.26 -14.07
CA PRO A 106 -18.72 7.14 -13.09
C PRO A 106 -18.92 5.71 -12.58
N CYS A 107 -18.34 4.70 -13.26
CA CYS A 107 -18.37 3.30 -12.84
C CYS A 107 -17.38 3.00 -11.71
N ASP A 108 -16.41 3.88 -11.46
CA ASP A 108 -15.48 3.77 -10.32
C ASP A 108 -16.18 4.36 -9.08
N ALA A 109 -16.80 3.50 -8.27
CA ALA A 109 -17.60 3.94 -7.13
C ALA A 109 -16.79 4.57 -6.00
N PHE A 110 -15.50 4.23 -5.87
CA PHE A 110 -14.64 4.66 -4.77
C PHE A 110 -13.18 4.74 -5.22
N ASP A 111 -12.53 5.87 -4.93
CA ASP A 111 -11.08 6.03 -5.14
C ASP A 111 -10.35 5.23 -4.07
N THR A 112 -9.44 4.34 -4.46
CA THR A 112 -8.79 3.43 -3.54
C THR A 112 -7.32 3.18 -3.93
N GLY A 113 -6.56 2.59 -3.04
CA GLY A 113 -5.15 2.23 -3.19
C GLY A 113 -4.62 1.49 -1.98
N HIS A 114 -5.22 1.74 -0.80
CA HIS A 114 -4.92 1.03 0.44
C HIS A 114 -5.91 -0.10 0.70
N SER A 115 -5.48 -1.14 1.42
CA SER A 115 -6.26 -2.33 1.72
C SER A 115 -7.32 -2.12 2.81
N SER A 116 -8.25 -3.08 2.91
CA SER A 116 -9.18 -3.28 4.02
C SER A 116 -10.27 -2.22 4.17
N THR A 117 -10.46 -1.33 3.18
CA THR A 117 -11.42 -0.21 3.24
C THR A 117 -12.74 -0.49 2.53
N SER A 118 -12.79 -1.47 1.62
CA SER A 118 -13.93 -1.69 0.72
C SER A 118 -15.23 -2.03 1.44
N ILE A 119 -15.16 -2.87 2.50
CA ILE A 119 -16.35 -3.27 3.26
C ILE A 119 -16.91 -2.07 4.02
N SER A 120 -16.06 -1.25 4.66
CA SER A 120 -16.50 -0.01 5.35
C SER A 120 -17.18 0.96 4.39
N ALA A 121 -16.56 1.21 3.22
CA ALA A 121 -17.15 2.06 2.19
C ALA A 121 -18.49 1.48 1.68
N GLY A 122 -18.56 0.15 1.51
CA GLY A 122 -19.78 -0.56 1.13
C GLY A 122 -20.90 -0.41 2.14
N VAL A 123 -20.63 -0.59 3.43
CA VAL A 123 -21.60 -0.33 4.50
C VAL A 123 -22.12 1.11 4.44
N GLY A 124 -21.24 2.09 4.20
CA GLY A 124 -21.62 3.49 4.03
C GLY A 124 -22.58 3.68 2.85
N TYR A 125 -22.30 3.08 1.69
CA TYR A 125 -23.18 3.10 0.51
C TYR A 125 -24.54 2.46 0.80
N VAL A 126 -24.56 1.29 1.46
CA VAL A 126 -25.82 0.61 1.84
C VAL A 126 -26.66 1.49 2.75
N ARG A 127 -26.08 2.12 3.77
CA ARG A 127 -26.79 3.02 4.66
C ARG A 127 -27.34 4.25 3.93
N ALA A 128 -26.55 4.86 3.04
CA ALA A 128 -26.98 6.00 2.23
C ALA A 128 -28.14 5.62 1.32
N ARG A 129 -28.04 4.48 0.60
CA ARG A 129 -29.12 3.92 -0.23
C ARG A 129 -30.40 3.74 0.56
N ASP A 130 -30.30 3.12 1.75
CA ASP A 130 -31.47 2.80 2.57
C ASP A 130 -32.14 4.06 3.12
N LEU A 131 -31.38 5.06 3.53
CA LEU A 131 -31.89 6.37 3.99
C LEU A 131 -32.58 7.16 2.87
N ARG A 132 -32.05 7.05 1.63
CA ARG A 132 -32.61 7.71 0.45
C ARG A 132 -33.74 6.91 -0.20
N GLN A 133 -34.02 5.69 0.29
CA GLN A 133 -35.01 4.77 -0.29
C GLN A 133 -34.73 4.43 -1.76
N GLU A 134 -33.45 4.39 -2.13
CA GLU A 134 -32.99 4.00 -3.46
C GLU A 134 -32.87 2.47 -3.55
N ASP A 135 -32.92 1.94 -4.78
CA ASP A 135 -32.86 0.49 -5.04
C ASP A 135 -31.71 0.16 -6.01
N TYR A 136 -30.50 0.06 -5.47
CA TYR A 136 -29.31 -0.42 -6.19
C TYR A 136 -28.52 -1.40 -5.31
N HIS A 137 -27.73 -2.22 -5.96
CA HIS A 137 -26.86 -3.17 -5.25
C HIS A 137 -25.51 -2.54 -4.92
N VAL A 138 -24.95 -2.97 -3.79
CA VAL A 138 -23.58 -2.60 -3.36
C VAL A 138 -22.77 -3.88 -3.20
N VAL A 139 -21.63 -3.93 -3.88
CA VAL A 139 -20.72 -5.07 -3.88
C VAL A 139 -19.32 -4.60 -3.50
N SER A 140 -18.79 -5.09 -2.40
CA SER A 140 -17.39 -4.89 -2.00
C SER A 140 -16.58 -6.11 -2.40
N ILE A 141 -15.48 -5.92 -3.13
CA ILE A 141 -14.59 -6.97 -3.59
C ILE A 141 -13.29 -6.86 -2.80
N ILE A 142 -13.03 -7.82 -1.90
CA ILE A 142 -11.87 -7.84 -1.01
C ILE A 142 -11.03 -9.09 -1.24
N GLY A 143 -9.70 -8.93 -1.25
CA GLY A 143 -8.77 -10.06 -1.27
C GLY A 143 -8.59 -10.68 0.12
N ASP A 144 -8.22 -11.94 0.15
CA ASP A 144 -7.91 -12.71 1.36
C ASP A 144 -6.81 -12.06 2.22
N GLY A 145 -5.76 -11.51 1.58
CA GLY A 145 -4.73 -10.72 2.26
C GLY A 145 -5.28 -9.44 2.91
N ALA A 146 -6.12 -8.69 2.19
CA ALA A 146 -6.73 -7.47 2.71
C ALA A 146 -7.74 -7.74 3.84
N LEU A 147 -8.33 -8.93 3.85
CA LEU A 147 -9.24 -9.37 4.92
C LEU A 147 -8.49 -9.56 6.27
N THR A 148 -7.16 -9.66 6.28
CA THR A 148 -6.38 -9.77 7.54
C THR A 148 -6.27 -8.45 8.30
N GLY A 149 -6.57 -7.31 7.69
CA GLY A 149 -6.52 -6.00 8.32
C GLY A 149 -7.65 -5.75 9.31
N GLY A 150 -7.36 -5.09 10.43
CA GLY A 150 -8.31 -4.83 11.52
C GLY A 150 -9.58 -4.12 11.06
N MET A 151 -9.46 -3.11 10.20
CA MET A 151 -10.61 -2.36 9.67
C MET A 151 -11.61 -3.26 8.92
N ALA A 152 -11.17 -4.34 8.26
CA ALA A 152 -12.07 -5.28 7.61
C ALA A 152 -12.97 -6.00 8.64
N TYR A 153 -12.42 -6.36 9.82
CA TYR A 153 -13.21 -6.96 10.90
C TYR A 153 -14.18 -6.00 11.56
N GLU A 154 -13.76 -4.75 11.78
CA GLU A 154 -14.64 -3.68 12.26
C GLU A 154 -15.82 -3.51 11.30
N ALA A 155 -15.55 -3.51 9.99
CA ALA A 155 -16.56 -3.39 8.96
C ALA A 155 -17.48 -4.61 8.89
N LEU A 156 -16.98 -5.85 8.99
CA LEU A 156 -17.78 -7.07 9.04
C LEU A 156 -18.68 -7.08 10.27
N ASN A 157 -18.17 -6.68 11.44
CA ASN A 157 -18.96 -6.55 12.66
C ASN A 157 -20.14 -5.58 12.47
N ASN A 158 -19.91 -4.44 11.80
CA ASN A 158 -20.98 -3.49 11.50
C ASN A 158 -21.91 -3.97 10.38
N ALA A 159 -21.39 -4.66 9.37
CA ALA A 159 -22.17 -5.21 8.26
C ALA A 159 -23.21 -6.24 8.75
N SER A 160 -22.88 -7.04 9.78
CA SER A 160 -23.75 -8.05 10.38
C SER A 160 -25.13 -7.51 10.83
N ALA A 161 -25.19 -6.22 11.16
CA ALA A 161 -26.43 -5.56 11.60
C ALA A 161 -27.29 -5.01 10.44
N LEU A 162 -26.88 -5.18 9.19
CA LEU A 162 -27.64 -4.72 8.02
C LEU A 162 -28.88 -5.59 7.81
N LYS A 163 -30.00 -4.97 7.41
CA LYS A 163 -31.26 -5.65 7.12
C LYS A 163 -31.53 -5.85 5.63
N LYS A 164 -30.87 -5.04 4.81
CA LYS A 164 -31.00 -5.07 3.35
C LYS A 164 -29.74 -5.64 2.71
N ASN A 165 -29.86 -6.05 1.46
CA ASN A 165 -28.79 -6.68 0.70
C ASN A 165 -27.50 -5.86 0.69
N PHE A 166 -26.39 -6.54 1.02
CA PHE A 166 -25.01 -6.09 0.85
C PHE A 166 -24.16 -7.30 0.46
N ILE A 167 -23.45 -7.23 -0.64
CA ILE A 167 -22.67 -8.33 -1.16
C ILE A 167 -21.19 -8.06 -0.90
N ILE A 168 -20.51 -9.01 -0.24
CA ILE A 168 -19.07 -9.01 0.00
C ILE A 168 -18.50 -10.17 -0.80
N VAL A 169 -17.64 -9.88 -1.77
CA VAL A 169 -16.94 -10.89 -2.57
C VAL A 169 -15.54 -11.07 -1.99
N LEU A 170 -15.30 -12.21 -1.36
CA LEU A 170 -13.98 -12.61 -0.90
C LEU A 170 -13.25 -13.32 -2.05
N ASN A 171 -12.28 -12.64 -2.63
CA ASN A 171 -11.37 -13.19 -3.63
C ASN A 171 -10.19 -13.88 -2.94
N ASP A 172 -10.22 -15.18 -2.87
CA ASP A 172 -9.24 -16.00 -2.17
C ASP A 172 -8.27 -16.67 -3.15
N ASN A 173 -6.99 -16.30 -3.08
CA ASN A 173 -5.91 -16.85 -3.89
C ASN A 173 -4.65 -17.22 -3.09
N GLU A 174 -4.76 -17.27 -1.73
CA GLU A 174 -3.70 -17.59 -0.75
C GLU A 174 -2.56 -16.57 -0.67
N MET A 175 -2.66 -15.45 -1.38
CA MET A 175 -1.55 -14.52 -1.50
C MET A 175 -1.98 -13.06 -1.39
N SER A 176 -1.24 -12.31 -0.59
CA SER A 176 -1.12 -10.85 -0.69
C SER A 176 0.00 -10.48 -1.69
N ILE A 177 0.97 -9.68 -1.29
CA ILE A 177 2.26 -9.54 -2.01
C ILE A 177 3.09 -10.81 -1.81
N SER A 178 3.09 -11.37 -0.59
CA SER A 178 3.66 -12.67 -0.20
C SER A 178 2.53 -13.64 0.20
N GLU A 179 2.88 -14.85 0.61
CA GLU A 179 1.93 -15.80 1.20
C GLU A 179 1.27 -15.18 2.44
N ASN A 180 -0.03 -15.41 2.59
CA ASN A 180 -0.78 -14.89 3.74
C ASN A 180 -0.37 -15.60 5.03
N VAL A 181 -0.37 -14.86 6.14
CA VAL A 181 0.02 -15.37 7.45
C VAL A 181 -1.14 -15.32 8.45
N GLY A 182 -1.05 -16.12 9.51
CA GLY A 182 -1.96 -16.07 10.65
C GLY A 182 -3.16 -17.02 10.59
N GLY A 183 -3.95 -17.03 11.66
CA GLY A 183 -5.04 -17.99 11.87
C GLY A 183 -6.18 -17.90 10.85
N ILE A 184 -6.46 -16.71 10.33
CA ILE A 184 -7.49 -16.52 9.29
C ILE A 184 -7.05 -17.11 7.96
N SER A 185 -5.79 -16.94 7.59
CA SER A 185 -5.24 -17.59 6.40
C SER A 185 -5.36 -19.11 6.50
N SER A 186 -5.00 -19.68 7.64
CA SER A 186 -5.17 -21.12 7.92
C SER A 186 -6.64 -21.54 7.89
N TYR A 187 -7.55 -20.72 8.41
CA TYR A 187 -8.99 -20.98 8.34
C TYR A 187 -9.51 -21.01 6.91
N LEU A 188 -9.16 -20.00 6.09
CA LEU A 188 -9.57 -19.93 4.67
C LEU A 188 -8.98 -21.08 3.86
N SER A 189 -7.74 -21.49 4.11
CA SER A 189 -7.12 -22.65 3.47
C SER A 189 -7.89 -23.95 3.79
N ASN A 190 -8.30 -24.15 5.04
CA ASN A 190 -9.14 -25.29 5.42
C ASN A 190 -10.52 -25.27 4.74
N VAL A 191 -11.12 -24.07 4.63
CA VAL A 191 -12.40 -23.88 3.91
C VAL A 191 -12.26 -24.21 2.44
N ARG A 192 -11.15 -23.84 1.83
CA ARG A 192 -10.86 -24.07 0.41
C ARG A 192 -10.70 -25.54 0.06
N THR A 193 -10.10 -26.33 0.95
CA THR A 193 -9.82 -27.76 0.72
C THR A 193 -11.01 -28.67 1.01
N ALA A 194 -12.05 -28.15 1.68
CA ALA A 194 -13.26 -28.90 1.99
C ALA A 194 -14.16 -29.05 0.75
N GLU A 195 -13.97 -30.11 -0.03
CA GLU A 195 -14.83 -30.46 -1.15
C GLU A 195 -16.22 -30.95 -0.66
N GLY A 196 -17.29 -30.58 -1.36
CA GLY A 196 -18.63 -31.15 -1.20
C GLY A 196 -19.55 -30.53 -0.16
N TYR A 197 -19.23 -29.36 0.44
CA TYR A 197 -20.10 -28.75 1.46
C TYR A 197 -21.51 -28.42 0.96
N GLN A 198 -21.67 -27.87 -0.22
CA GLN A 198 -23.00 -27.58 -0.79
C GLN A 198 -23.79 -28.86 -1.10
N GLU A 199 -23.12 -29.89 -1.60
CA GLU A 199 -23.73 -31.20 -1.84
C GLU A 199 -24.12 -31.87 -0.53
N PHE A 200 -23.28 -31.78 0.51
CA PHE A 200 -23.57 -32.29 1.85
C PHE A 200 -24.75 -31.56 2.51
N LYS A 201 -24.79 -30.20 2.45
CA LYS A 201 -25.88 -29.37 3.00
C LYS A 201 -27.22 -29.70 2.31
N THR A 202 -27.19 -29.85 1.00
CA THR A 202 -28.35 -30.22 0.18
C THR A 202 -28.76 -31.69 0.42
N GLY A 203 -27.80 -32.58 0.50
CA GLY A 203 -28.01 -34.00 0.79
C GLY A 203 -28.60 -34.26 2.17
N VAL A 204 -28.06 -33.58 3.21
CA VAL A 204 -28.58 -33.67 4.60
C VAL A 204 -29.98 -33.06 4.70
N LYS A 205 -30.23 -31.91 4.07
CA LYS A 205 -31.57 -31.29 4.06
C LYS A 205 -32.61 -32.16 3.35
N ASN A 206 -32.24 -32.75 2.22
CA ASN A 206 -33.09 -33.65 1.46
C ASN A 206 -33.28 -35.03 2.13
N SER A 207 -32.30 -35.52 2.87
CA SER A 207 -32.39 -36.77 3.61
C SER A 207 -33.22 -36.64 4.91
N LEU A 208 -33.10 -35.50 5.63
CA LEU A 208 -33.91 -35.21 6.83
C LEU A 208 -35.37 -34.92 6.50
N SER A 209 -35.66 -34.35 5.31
CA SER A 209 -37.05 -34.11 4.88
C SER A 209 -37.78 -35.37 4.44
N LYS A 210 -37.07 -36.50 4.21
CA LYS A 210 -37.63 -37.78 3.77
C LYS A 210 -37.90 -38.79 4.88
N ILE A 211 -37.61 -38.45 6.18
CA ILE A 211 -37.85 -39.33 7.33
C ILE A 211 -39.25 -39.02 7.88
N PRO A 212 -40.22 -39.93 7.75
CA PRO A 212 -41.57 -39.75 8.32
C PRO A 212 -41.49 -39.77 9.86
N GLY A 213 -42.02 -38.72 10.49
CA GLY A 213 -42.21 -38.67 11.97
C GLY A 213 -41.32 -37.71 12.75
N ILE A 214 -40.45 -36.90 12.10
CA ILE A 214 -39.64 -35.91 12.81
C ILE A 214 -40.29 -34.52 12.66
N GLY A 215 -40.95 -34.08 13.75
CA GLY A 215 -41.59 -32.78 13.81
C GLY A 215 -40.59 -31.61 14.02
N PRO A 216 -41.00 -30.37 13.76
CA PRO A 216 -40.12 -29.17 13.83
C PRO A 216 -39.42 -28.95 15.17
N ALA A 217 -40.00 -29.43 16.29
CA ALA A 217 -39.42 -29.31 17.62
C ALA A 217 -38.23 -30.26 17.87
N THR A 218 -38.22 -31.43 17.21
CA THR A 218 -37.14 -32.43 17.32
C THR A 218 -35.92 -31.99 16.49
N ILE A 219 -36.17 -31.29 15.36
CA ILE A 219 -35.12 -30.69 14.52
C ILE A 219 -34.37 -29.60 15.31
N LYS A 220 -35.06 -28.77 16.08
CA LYS A 220 -34.44 -27.75 16.96
C LYS A 220 -33.58 -28.32 18.08
N ARG A 221 -33.91 -29.49 18.63
CA ARG A 221 -33.11 -30.16 19.66
C ARG A 221 -31.88 -30.90 19.10
N LEU A 222 -31.99 -31.48 17.92
CA LEU A 222 -30.86 -32.08 17.18
C LEU A 222 -29.85 -31.02 16.69
N HIS A 223 -30.30 -29.80 16.41
CA HIS A 223 -29.42 -28.69 16.07
C HIS A 223 -28.46 -28.36 17.22
N LYS A 224 -28.91 -28.35 18.50
CA LYS A 224 -28.02 -28.00 19.64
C LYS A 224 -26.94 -29.04 19.93
N THR A 225 -27.17 -30.33 19.67
CA THR A 225 -26.17 -31.39 19.92
C THR A 225 -25.25 -31.62 18.73
N LYS A 226 -25.73 -31.36 17.51
CA LYS A 226 -24.91 -31.37 16.27
C LYS A 226 -24.00 -30.15 16.14
N ASP A 227 -24.36 -29.03 16.76
CA ASP A 227 -23.57 -27.79 16.66
C ASP A 227 -22.17 -27.92 17.29
N SER A 228 -22.01 -28.77 18.31
CA SER A 228 -20.69 -29.01 18.91
C SER A 228 -19.76 -29.89 18.04
N ILE A 229 -20.32 -30.79 17.23
CA ILE A 229 -19.56 -31.65 16.31
C ILE A 229 -19.37 -30.92 14.96
N LYS A 230 -20.35 -30.09 14.56
CA LYS A 230 -20.28 -29.27 13.34
C LYS A 230 -19.21 -28.16 13.41
N ARG A 231 -18.92 -27.62 14.59
CA ARG A 231 -17.93 -26.54 14.77
C ARG A 231 -16.50 -26.91 14.37
N LEU A 232 -16.20 -28.18 14.23
CA LEU A 232 -14.87 -28.67 13.84
C LEU A 232 -14.68 -28.91 12.33
N VAL A 233 -15.72 -28.86 11.49
CA VAL A 233 -15.65 -29.39 10.12
C VAL A 233 -16.36 -28.55 9.04
N ILE A 234 -17.07 -27.44 9.36
CA ILE A 234 -17.90 -26.75 8.37
C ILE A 234 -17.27 -25.42 7.92
N PRO A 235 -16.90 -25.31 6.62
CA PRO A 235 -16.44 -24.05 6.02
C PRO A 235 -17.49 -22.94 6.11
N GLY A 236 -17.07 -21.70 6.41
CA GLY A 236 -17.95 -20.53 6.42
C GLY A 236 -18.68 -20.24 7.73
N MET A 237 -18.61 -21.12 8.73
CA MET A 237 -19.31 -20.91 10.01
C MET A 237 -18.93 -19.62 10.72
N PHE A 238 -17.69 -19.18 10.63
CA PHE A 238 -17.26 -17.91 11.21
C PHE A 238 -18.12 -16.73 10.74
N PHE A 239 -18.38 -16.63 9.45
CA PHE A 239 -19.19 -15.55 8.87
C PHE A 239 -20.69 -15.74 9.20
N GLU A 240 -21.19 -16.99 9.17
CA GLU A 240 -22.58 -17.32 9.54
C GLU A 240 -22.85 -17.04 11.03
N ASP A 241 -21.91 -17.34 11.92
CA ASP A 241 -22.00 -17.03 13.36
C ASP A 241 -22.00 -15.50 13.60
N MET A 242 -21.36 -14.71 12.74
CA MET A 242 -21.45 -13.25 12.74
C MET A 242 -22.78 -12.72 12.16
N GLY A 243 -23.64 -13.56 11.59
CA GLY A 243 -24.89 -13.13 10.95
C GLY A 243 -24.75 -12.75 9.48
N ILE A 244 -23.65 -13.13 8.82
CA ILE A 244 -23.39 -12.90 7.40
C ILE A 244 -23.65 -14.21 6.65
N THR A 245 -24.58 -14.21 5.70
CA THR A 245 -24.87 -15.41 4.89
C THR A 245 -23.64 -15.78 4.06
N TYR A 246 -23.19 -17.02 4.13
CA TYR A 246 -22.03 -17.50 3.38
C TYR A 246 -22.44 -18.33 2.15
N LEU A 247 -21.90 -17.94 0.97
CA LEU A 247 -22.02 -18.66 -0.30
C LEU A 247 -20.63 -19.04 -0.80
N GLY A 248 -20.39 -20.31 -1.05
CA GLY A 248 -19.11 -20.77 -1.61
C GLY A 248 -18.49 -21.94 -0.85
N PRO A 249 -17.21 -22.26 -1.12
CA PRO A 249 -16.36 -21.62 -2.12
C PRO A 249 -16.80 -21.91 -3.57
N VAL A 250 -16.67 -20.91 -4.45
CA VAL A 250 -17.01 -20.99 -5.87
C VAL A 250 -15.75 -20.89 -6.72
N ASN A 251 -15.65 -21.68 -7.79
CA ASN A 251 -14.55 -21.55 -8.75
C ASN A 251 -14.62 -20.18 -9.45
N GLY A 252 -13.62 -19.32 -9.22
CA GLY A 252 -13.52 -17.98 -9.75
C GLY A 252 -13.17 -17.89 -11.25
N HIS A 253 -12.99 -19.05 -11.90
CA HIS A 253 -12.70 -19.15 -13.33
C HIS A 253 -13.85 -19.79 -14.12
N ASP A 254 -15.00 -20.01 -13.47
CA ASP A 254 -16.24 -20.46 -14.10
C ASP A 254 -17.25 -19.31 -14.13
N CYS A 255 -17.29 -18.57 -15.25
CA CYS A 255 -18.20 -17.44 -15.44
C CYS A 255 -19.66 -17.81 -15.21
N SER A 256 -20.11 -18.96 -15.70
CA SER A 256 -21.51 -19.39 -15.60
C SER A 256 -21.91 -19.62 -14.16
N LYS A 257 -21.04 -20.28 -13.39
CA LYS A 257 -21.24 -20.55 -11.96
C LYS A 257 -21.22 -19.25 -11.13
N LEU A 258 -20.28 -18.35 -11.43
CA LEU A 258 -20.18 -17.05 -10.80
C LEU A 258 -21.43 -16.20 -11.05
N ILE A 259 -21.90 -16.12 -12.30
CA ILE A 259 -23.13 -15.40 -12.68
C ILE A 259 -24.32 -15.95 -11.89
N GLN A 260 -24.51 -17.28 -11.86
CA GLN A 260 -25.58 -17.91 -11.07
C GLN A 260 -25.47 -17.52 -9.59
N THR A 261 -24.27 -17.62 -9.01
CA THR A 261 -24.05 -17.31 -7.58
C THR A 261 -24.33 -15.85 -7.25
N PHE A 262 -23.93 -14.90 -8.10
CA PHE A 262 -24.24 -13.49 -7.89
C PHE A 262 -25.71 -13.17 -8.06
N GLN A 263 -26.42 -13.85 -8.98
CA GLN A 263 -27.88 -13.74 -9.10
C GLN A 263 -28.61 -14.27 -7.86
N GLU A 264 -28.10 -15.31 -7.22
CA GLU A 264 -28.60 -15.81 -5.93
C GLU A 264 -28.29 -14.83 -4.80
N ALA A 265 -27.06 -14.31 -4.73
CA ALA A 265 -26.64 -13.33 -3.73
C ALA A 265 -27.50 -12.03 -3.76
N LYS A 266 -27.93 -11.58 -4.94
CA LYS A 266 -28.83 -10.43 -5.10
C LYS A 266 -30.19 -10.60 -4.40
N LYS A 267 -30.66 -11.84 -4.26
CA LYS A 267 -31.98 -12.15 -3.67
C LYS A 267 -31.95 -12.28 -2.15
N ILE A 268 -30.77 -12.32 -1.55
CA ILE A 268 -30.62 -12.50 -0.10
C ILE A 268 -30.85 -11.16 0.60
N SER A 269 -31.72 -11.15 1.60
CA SER A 269 -31.87 -10.00 2.49
C SER A 269 -30.78 -10.02 3.56
N GLY A 270 -30.14 -8.87 3.78
CA GLY A 270 -29.00 -8.73 4.68
C GLY A 270 -27.65 -8.93 4.00
N PRO A 271 -26.55 -8.98 4.79
CA PRO A 271 -25.22 -9.13 4.24
C PRO A 271 -24.97 -10.57 3.79
N VAL A 272 -24.29 -10.72 2.66
CA VAL A 272 -23.90 -12.00 2.10
C VAL A 272 -22.44 -11.96 1.67
N LEU A 273 -21.66 -12.97 2.08
CA LEU A 273 -20.27 -13.15 1.65
C LEU A 273 -20.22 -14.26 0.60
N VAL A 274 -19.74 -13.90 -0.58
CA VAL A 274 -19.47 -14.83 -1.70
C VAL A 274 -17.99 -15.14 -1.70
N HIS A 275 -17.61 -16.36 -1.31
CA HIS A 275 -16.23 -16.82 -1.30
C HIS A 275 -15.86 -17.38 -2.67
N VAL A 276 -14.90 -16.75 -3.34
CA VAL A 276 -14.47 -17.07 -4.70
C VAL A 276 -13.01 -17.50 -4.68
N LYS A 277 -12.72 -18.71 -5.19
CA LYS A 277 -11.35 -19.23 -5.33
C LYS A 277 -10.79 -18.83 -6.68
N THR A 278 -9.67 -18.11 -6.69
CA THR A 278 -8.97 -17.70 -7.91
C THR A 278 -7.51 -18.14 -7.90
N GLU A 279 -6.88 -18.05 -9.06
CA GLU A 279 -5.47 -18.37 -9.26
C GLU A 279 -4.73 -17.13 -9.75
N LYS A 280 -3.81 -16.62 -8.94
CA LYS A 280 -3.04 -15.42 -9.24
C LYS A 280 -2.09 -15.65 -10.41
N GLY A 281 -2.13 -14.79 -11.43
CA GLY A 281 -1.30 -14.93 -12.63
C GLY A 281 -1.85 -15.89 -13.69
N ARG A 282 -3.09 -16.37 -13.55
CA ARG A 282 -3.71 -17.38 -14.44
C ARG A 282 -3.59 -17.03 -15.92
N GLY A 283 -3.16 -18.03 -16.70
CA GLY A 283 -3.01 -17.92 -18.16
C GLY A 283 -1.65 -17.37 -18.60
N TYR A 284 -0.74 -17.07 -17.64
CA TYR A 284 0.64 -16.68 -17.95
C TYR A 284 1.61 -17.39 -17.00
N GLU A 285 2.28 -18.43 -17.50
CA GLU A 285 3.10 -19.32 -16.68
C GLU A 285 4.16 -18.63 -15.83
N PRO A 286 4.92 -17.61 -16.34
CA PRO A 286 5.86 -16.87 -15.49
C PRO A 286 5.21 -16.19 -14.28
N ALA A 287 3.97 -15.66 -14.43
CA ALA A 287 3.26 -15.02 -13.34
C ALA A 287 2.64 -16.03 -12.36
N MET A 288 2.25 -17.22 -12.84
CA MET A 288 1.78 -18.32 -11.98
C MET A 288 2.92 -18.88 -11.13
N ARG A 289 4.11 -19.04 -11.70
CA ARG A 289 5.31 -19.51 -10.96
C ARG A 289 5.87 -18.48 -9.97
N HIS A 290 5.76 -17.19 -10.30
CA HIS A 290 6.36 -16.09 -9.50
C HIS A 290 5.36 -14.95 -9.28
N PRO A 291 4.20 -15.20 -8.64
CA PRO A 291 3.13 -14.21 -8.52
C PRO A 291 3.53 -12.96 -7.74
N ALA A 292 4.43 -13.06 -6.77
CA ALA A 292 4.98 -11.92 -6.05
C ALA A 292 5.74 -10.95 -6.95
N ARG A 293 6.52 -11.46 -7.92
CA ARG A 293 7.25 -10.64 -8.89
C ARG A 293 6.32 -9.86 -9.81
N PHE A 294 5.21 -10.47 -10.22
CA PHE A 294 4.21 -9.87 -11.10
C PHE A 294 3.06 -9.20 -10.34
N HIS A 295 3.18 -9.07 -9.01
CA HIS A 295 2.24 -8.28 -8.23
C HIS A 295 2.30 -6.79 -8.63
N GLY A 296 3.53 -6.24 -8.79
CA GLY A 296 3.76 -4.91 -9.32
C GLY A 296 5.05 -4.92 -10.15
N THR A 297 4.93 -5.16 -11.46
CA THR A 297 6.08 -5.33 -12.35
C THR A 297 6.41 -4.07 -13.13
N ALA A 298 7.71 -3.85 -13.43
CA ALA A 298 8.14 -2.96 -14.50
C ALA A 298 7.85 -3.59 -15.87
N ALA A 299 8.16 -2.89 -16.95
CA ALA A 299 8.10 -3.45 -18.31
C ALA A 299 8.99 -4.71 -18.41
N PHE A 300 8.49 -5.74 -19.12
CA PHE A 300 9.14 -7.06 -19.17
C PHE A 300 8.97 -7.71 -20.55
N ASP A 301 9.82 -8.66 -20.85
CA ASP A 301 9.75 -9.49 -22.02
C ASP A 301 8.66 -10.57 -21.86
N LEU A 302 7.71 -10.64 -22.81
CA LEU A 302 6.57 -11.55 -22.74
C LEU A 302 6.95 -13.04 -22.83
N GLU A 303 8.04 -13.38 -23.56
CA GLU A 303 8.40 -14.78 -23.76
C GLU A 303 8.96 -15.41 -22.47
N ASN A 304 9.80 -14.67 -21.75
CA ASN A 304 10.53 -15.19 -20.59
C ASN A 304 10.12 -14.54 -19.25
N GLY A 305 9.32 -13.48 -19.28
CA GLY A 305 8.88 -12.73 -18.11
C GLY A 305 10.00 -11.95 -17.40
N LEU A 306 11.17 -11.74 -18.03
CA LEU A 306 12.28 -10.99 -17.43
C LEU A 306 12.11 -9.48 -17.63
N PRO A 307 12.54 -8.64 -16.65
CA PRO A 307 12.51 -7.19 -16.83
C PRO A 307 13.33 -6.76 -18.05
N LEU A 308 12.83 -5.80 -18.85
CA LEU A 308 13.55 -5.25 -19.99
C LEU A 308 14.79 -4.45 -19.58
N SER A 309 14.80 -3.91 -18.35
CA SER A 309 15.97 -3.25 -17.77
C SER A 309 16.57 -4.14 -16.69
N SER A 310 17.74 -4.69 -16.95
CA SER A 310 18.53 -5.45 -15.97
C SER A 310 19.81 -4.71 -15.64
N GLY A 311 20.11 -4.53 -14.32
CA GLY A 311 21.39 -4.05 -13.85
C GLY A 311 21.45 -2.54 -13.63
N GLY A 312 20.87 -2.09 -12.52
CA GLY A 312 21.12 -0.77 -11.92
C GLY A 312 22.13 -0.87 -10.77
N LYS A 313 22.58 0.29 -10.28
CA LYS A 313 23.27 0.39 -8.99
C LYS A 313 22.36 -0.12 -7.87
N ALA A 314 22.96 -0.50 -6.72
CA ALA A 314 22.21 -0.92 -5.54
C ALA A 314 21.18 0.18 -5.15
N ASN A 315 19.97 -0.23 -4.86
CA ASN A 315 18.93 0.67 -4.35
C ASN A 315 19.00 0.82 -2.82
N TYR A 316 18.25 1.76 -2.25
CA TYR A 316 18.25 1.99 -0.81
C TYR A 316 17.77 0.75 -0.03
N THR A 317 16.81 0.02 -0.56
CA THR A 317 16.30 -1.24 0.04
C THR A 317 17.38 -2.32 0.09
N ASP A 318 18.28 -2.41 -0.91
CA ASP A 318 19.43 -3.35 -0.92
C ASP A 318 20.46 -2.99 0.15
N ILE A 319 20.70 -1.67 0.34
CA ILE A 319 21.59 -1.19 1.40
C ILE A 319 21.00 -1.52 2.76
N PHE A 320 19.72 -1.23 2.99
CA PHE A 320 19.00 -1.58 4.21
C PHE A 320 19.07 -3.09 4.49
N SER A 321 18.76 -3.92 3.48
CA SER A 321 18.84 -5.38 3.56
C SER A 321 20.21 -5.88 4.02
N THR A 322 21.28 -5.27 3.47
CA THR A 322 22.65 -5.62 3.81
C THR A 322 23.00 -5.22 5.24
N VAL A 323 22.52 -4.07 5.70
CA VAL A 323 22.75 -3.58 7.07
C VAL A 323 21.99 -4.44 8.09
N MET A 324 20.71 -4.75 7.82
CA MET A 324 19.89 -5.61 8.68
C MET A 324 20.53 -7.00 8.87
N ARG A 325 21.04 -7.61 7.80
CA ARG A 325 21.78 -8.86 7.91
C ARG A 325 22.96 -8.74 8.89
N LYS A 326 23.77 -7.68 8.75
CA LYS A 326 24.93 -7.47 9.62
C LYS A 326 24.55 -7.27 11.09
N PHE A 327 23.41 -6.63 11.35
CA PHE A 327 22.90 -6.48 12.72
C PHE A 327 22.41 -7.79 13.29
N GLY A 328 21.68 -8.58 12.49
CA GLY A 328 21.25 -9.91 12.90
C GLY A 328 22.41 -10.83 13.29
N ASP A 329 23.54 -10.73 12.58
CA ASP A 329 24.77 -11.49 12.90
C ASP A 329 25.44 -11.02 14.22
N ARG A 330 25.29 -9.74 14.60
CA ARG A 330 26.08 -9.13 15.68
C ARG A 330 25.33 -8.99 17.00
N ASP A 331 24.03 -8.83 16.94
CA ASP A 331 23.19 -8.59 18.12
C ASP A 331 21.89 -9.41 18.03
N GLU A 332 21.77 -10.38 18.92
CA GLU A 332 20.61 -11.28 18.97
C GLU A 332 19.32 -10.56 19.40
N ARG A 333 19.42 -9.38 19.98
CA ARG A 333 18.25 -8.56 20.36
C ARG A 333 17.58 -7.92 19.14
N VAL A 334 18.30 -7.74 18.03
CA VAL A 334 17.73 -7.13 16.82
C VAL A 334 16.74 -8.09 16.18
N VAL A 335 15.50 -7.62 16.08
CA VAL A 335 14.39 -8.32 15.43
C VAL A 335 13.79 -7.46 14.33
N ALA A 336 13.21 -8.08 13.31
CA ALA A 336 12.61 -7.40 12.18
C ALA A 336 11.11 -7.62 12.14
N VAL A 337 10.34 -6.55 12.00
CA VAL A 337 8.87 -6.56 11.89
C VAL A 337 8.46 -5.90 10.57
N THR A 338 7.51 -6.50 9.86
CA THR A 338 6.90 -5.90 8.66
C THR A 338 5.42 -6.28 8.54
N ALA A 339 4.68 -5.57 7.71
CA ALA A 339 3.27 -5.81 7.45
C ALA A 339 3.05 -6.24 5.99
N ALA A 340 3.20 -7.53 5.69
CA ALA A 340 3.08 -8.16 4.37
C ALA A 340 4.04 -7.63 3.28
N MET A 341 5.16 -7.01 3.69
CA MET A 341 6.12 -6.37 2.76
C MET A 341 7.56 -6.90 2.89
N PRO A 342 7.83 -8.19 3.15
CA PRO A 342 9.19 -8.67 3.42
C PRO A 342 10.17 -8.46 2.26
N ASP A 343 9.73 -8.71 1.03
CA ASP A 343 10.55 -8.56 -0.17
C ASP A 343 10.71 -7.07 -0.52
N GLY A 344 9.61 -6.31 -0.46
CA GLY A 344 9.59 -4.89 -0.80
C GLY A 344 10.40 -4.00 0.12
N THR A 345 10.53 -4.33 1.40
CA THR A 345 11.36 -3.63 2.39
C THR A 345 12.78 -4.18 2.51
N GLY A 346 13.12 -5.25 1.75
CA GLY A 346 14.45 -5.87 1.78
C GLY A 346 14.70 -6.81 2.96
N LEU A 347 13.66 -7.20 3.70
CA LEU A 347 13.78 -8.10 4.86
C LEU A 347 13.83 -9.58 4.50
N LYS A 348 13.63 -9.96 3.23
CA LYS A 348 13.71 -11.37 2.78
C LYS A 348 15.00 -12.06 3.21
N ARG A 349 16.14 -11.38 3.08
CA ARG A 349 17.44 -11.93 3.48
C ARG A 349 17.52 -12.14 4.99
N PHE A 350 17.03 -11.20 5.78
CA PHE A 350 16.97 -11.32 7.25
C PHE A 350 16.07 -12.49 7.65
N ARG A 351 14.87 -12.59 7.07
CA ARG A 351 13.94 -13.71 7.27
C ARG A 351 14.58 -15.07 7.04
N ASN A 352 15.31 -15.21 5.92
CA ASN A 352 15.92 -16.49 5.57
C ASN A 352 17.09 -16.88 6.49
N MET A 353 17.81 -15.91 7.06
CA MET A 353 18.94 -16.15 7.94
C MET A 353 18.56 -16.25 9.42
N PHE A 354 17.53 -15.51 9.84
CA PHE A 354 17.09 -15.39 11.23
C PHE A 354 15.57 -15.54 11.36
N PRO A 355 14.99 -16.70 10.96
CA PRO A 355 13.54 -16.88 10.90
C PRO A 355 12.85 -16.66 12.25
N GLU A 356 13.48 -17.03 13.38
CA GLU A 356 12.93 -16.85 14.72
C GLU A 356 12.90 -15.38 15.20
N ARG A 357 13.59 -14.49 14.48
CA ARG A 357 13.67 -13.05 14.79
C ARG A 357 13.01 -12.18 13.72
N PHE A 358 12.26 -12.81 12.83
CA PHE A 358 11.52 -12.14 11.77
C PHE A 358 10.01 -12.34 11.97
N PHE A 359 9.27 -11.23 11.94
CA PHE A 359 7.83 -11.21 12.13
C PHE A 359 7.15 -10.49 10.98
N ASP A 360 6.39 -11.24 10.17
CA ASP A 360 5.42 -10.68 9.23
C ASP A 360 4.04 -10.80 9.86
N VAL A 361 3.39 -9.68 10.12
CA VAL A 361 2.10 -9.64 10.81
C VAL A 361 0.90 -9.63 9.85
N GLY A 362 1.12 -9.79 8.55
CA GLY A 362 0.09 -9.59 7.53
C GLY A 362 -0.15 -8.10 7.27
N ILE A 363 -1.24 -7.75 6.58
CA ILE A 363 -1.57 -6.35 6.29
C ILE A 363 -2.22 -5.73 7.56
N ALA A 364 -1.38 -5.42 8.55
CA ALA A 364 -1.80 -4.94 9.87
C ALA A 364 -0.72 -4.02 10.48
N GLU A 365 -0.58 -2.83 9.92
CA GLU A 365 0.45 -1.87 10.30
C GLU A 365 0.30 -1.41 11.75
N GLU A 366 -0.92 -1.20 12.22
CA GLU A 366 -1.24 -0.84 13.61
C GLU A 366 -0.73 -1.92 14.57
N HIS A 367 -1.04 -3.19 14.26
CA HIS A 367 -0.55 -4.33 15.05
C HIS A 367 0.97 -4.43 15.01
N ALA A 368 1.61 -4.17 13.87
CA ALA A 368 3.07 -4.20 13.74
C ALA A 368 3.75 -3.25 14.73
N VAL A 369 3.21 -2.04 14.89
CA VAL A 369 3.78 -1.02 15.77
C VAL A 369 3.56 -1.36 17.25
N THR A 370 2.35 -1.72 17.65
CA THR A 370 2.07 -2.15 19.03
C THR A 370 2.83 -3.43 19.41
N PHE A 371 2.94 -4.39 18.48
CA PHE A 371 3.74 -5.60 18.66
C PHE A 371 5.22 -5.27 18.87
N ALA A 372 5.76 -4.33 18.10
CA ALA A 372 7.13 -3.84 18.28
C ALA A 372 7.34 -3.16 19.64
N ALA A 373 6.34 -2.41 20.15
CA ALA A 373 6.40 -1.86 21.50
C ALA A 373 6.52 -2.95 22.56
N GLY A 374 5.74 -4.03 22.44
CA GLY A 374 5.85 -5.21 23.31
C GLY A 374 7.22 -5.88 23.24
N LEU A 375 7.79 -6.02 22.03
CA LEU A 375 9.15 -6.58 21.84
C LEU A 375 10.21 -5.70 22.51
N ALA A 376 10.10 -4.37 22.40
CA ALA A 376 11.03 -3.43 23.04
C ALA A 376 10.96 -3.53 24.57
N LEU A 377 9.75 -3.59 25.15
CA LEU A 377 9.56 -3.81 26.58
C LEU A 377 10.11 -5.17 27.05
N GLY A 378 10.08 -6.17 26.16
CA GLY A 378 10.73 -7.48 26.37
C GLY A 378 12.25 -7.50 26.22
N GLY A 379 12.89 -6.34 25.99
CA GLY A 379 14.36 -6.20 25.88
C GLY A 379 14.92 -6.43 24.49
N MET A 380 14.08 -6.52 23.46
CA MET A 380 14.50 -6.62 22.06
C MET A 380 14.70 -5.23 21.42
N ILE A 381 15.36 -5.21 20.27
CA ILE A 381 15.54 -4.00 19.44
C ILE A 381 14.74 -4.20 18.14
N PRO A 382 13.45 -3.87 18.11
CA PRO A 382 12.62 -4.07 16.93
C PRO A 382 12.91 -3.01 15.86
N VAL A 383 13.11 -3.48 14.63
CA VAL A 383 13.17 -2.68 13.42
C VAL A 383 11.88 -2.91 12.63
N VAL A 384 11.00 -1.92 12.64
CA VAL A 384 9.72 -1.93 11.93
C VAL A 384 9.93 -1.35 10.54
N ALA A 385 9.92 -2.20 9.51
CA ALA A 385 10.13 -1.80 8.12
C ALA A 385 8.80 -1.78 7.36
N ILE A 386 8.29 -0.60 7.08
CA ILE A 386 6.99 -0.34 6.43
C ILE A 386 7.15 0.81 5.44
N TYR A 387 6.36 0.80 4.35
CA TYR A 387 6.33 1.92 3.40
C TYR A 387 5.75 3.17 4.04
N SER A 388 6.31 4.32 3.69
CA SER A 388 5.92 5.63 4.22
C SER A 388 4.40 5.88 4.16
N SER A 389 3.77 5.62 3.01
CA SER A 389 2.32 5.81 2.83
C SER A 389 1.47 4.83 3.65
N PHE A 390 1.98 3.62 3.95
CA PHE A 390 1.24 2.63 4.73
C PHE A 390 1.42 2.81 6.24
N LEU A 391 2.61 3.30 6.66
CA LEU A 391 2.88 3.58 8.07
C LEU A 391 1.95 4.65 8.67
N GLN A 392 1.34 5.51 7.84
CA GLN A 392 0.36 6.49 8.31
C GLN A 392 -0.87 5.87 9.00
N ARG A 393 -1.19 4.57 8.76
CA ARG A 393 -2.24 3.85 9.50
C ARG A 393 -1.93 3.68 10.98
N ALA A 394 -0.65 3.59 11.34
CA ALA A 394 -0.19 3.31 12.69
C ALA A 394 0.25 4.57 13.46
N VAL A 395 -0.22 5.75 13.06
CA VAL A 395 0.16 7.01 13.73
C VAL A 395 -0.25 7.02 15.19
N ASP A 396 -1.45 6.53 15.52
CA ASP A 396 -1.94 6.42 16.89
C ASP A 396 -1.03 5.53 17.73
N GLN A 397 -0.68 4.34 17.23
CA GLN A 397 0.18 3.38 17.93
C GLN A 397 1.62 3.90 18.08
N MET A 398 2.11 4.69 17.12
CA MET A 398 3.39 5.39 17.29
C MET A 398 3.34 6.43 18.43
N ILE A 399 2.23 7.16 18.56
CA ILE A 399 2.04 8.15 19.62
C ILE A 399 1.93 7.47 20.97
N GLU A 400 0.91 6.60 21.14
CA GLU A 400 0.51 6.01 22.42
C GLU A 400 1.44 4.89 22.86
N ASP A 401 1.65 3.87 21.99
CA ASP A 401 2.30 2.64 22.41
C ASP A 401 3.82 2.74 22.40
N VAL A 402 4.39 3.62 21.58
CA VAL A 402 5.84 3.73 21.43
C VAL A 402 6.39 5.02 22.03
N CYS A 403 5.95 6.19 21.53
CA CYS A 403 6.60 7.46 21.86
C CYS A 403 6.22 7.99 23.24
N LEU A 404 4.97 7.81 23.69
CA LEU A 404 4.55 8.16 25.04
C LEU A 404 5.41 7.44 26.10
N GLN A 405 5.74 6.18 25.83
CA GLN A 405 6.57 5.34 26.70
C GLN A 405 8.07 5.46 26.44
N ASN A 406 8.47 6.27 25.43
CA ASN A 406 9.86 6.47 25.00
C ASN A 406 10.60 5.17 24.68
N LEU A 407 9.94 4.21 24.03
CA LEU A 407 10.50 2.88 23.75
C LEU A 407 11.50 2.92 22.59
N HIS A 408 12.54 2.08 22.69
CA HIS A 408 13.51 1.90 21.63
C HIS A 408 12.93 1.06 20.49
N VAL A 409 12.17 1.69 19.61
CA VAL A 409 11.65 1.14 18.36
C VAL A 409 12.27 1.89 17.19
N ILE A 410 12.81 1.18 16.20
CA ILE A 410 13.40 1.75 15.00
C ILE A 410 12.40 1.62 13.85
N PHE A 411 11.93 2.74 13.33
CA PHE A 411 11.07 2.79 12.15
C PHE A 411 11.93 2.97 10.90
N ALA A 412 12.06 1.93 10.09
CA ALA A 412 12.68 1.98 8.77
C ALA A 412 11.60 2.32 7.73
N VAL A 413 11.46 3.62 7.45
CA VAL A 413 10.40 4.18 6.62
C VAL A 413 10.85 4.18 5.16
N ASP A 414 10.52 3.11 4.45
CA ASP A 414 10.87 2.92 3.04
C ASP A 414 9.86 3.65 2.12
N ARG A 415 10.23 3.96 0.89
CA ARG A 415 9.41 4.68 -0.10
C ARG A 415 9.00 6.09 0.37
N ALA A 416 9.85 6.78 1.08
CA ALA A 416 9.63 8.17 1.44
C ALA A 416 9.76 9.10 0.23
N GLY A 417 8.94 10.15 0.16
CA GLY A 417 8.89 11.07 -0.98
C GLY A 417 8.07 10.54 -2.15
N LEU A 418 8.37 11.01 -3.36
CA LEU A 418 7.65 10.63 -4.57
C LEU A 418 8.10 9.25 -5.07
N VAL A 419 7.17 8.31 -5.13
CA VAL A 419 7.43 6.92 -5.56
C VAL A 419 6.97 6.62 -6.98
N GLY A 420 6.11 7.47 -7.55
CA GLY A 420 5.81 7.52 -8.97
C GLY A 420 4.53 6.83 -9.42
N SER A 421 4.66 5.65 -10.02
CA SER A 421 3.62 5.06 -10.89
C SER A 421 2.27 4.72 -10.21
N ASP A 422 2.23 4.59 -8.90
CA ASP A 422 1.00 4.25 -8.15
C ASP A 422 0.24 5.48 -7.63
N GLY A 423 0.80 6.68 -7.82
CA GLY A 423 0.11 7.94 -7.63
C GLY A 423 -0.21 8.30 -6.18
N GLU A 424 -1.27 9.06 -6.03
CA GLU A 424 -1.65 9.77 -4.80
C GLU A 424 -1.74 8.89 -3.57
N THR A 425 -2.14 7.64 -3.75
CA THR A 425 -2.32 6.68 -2.65
C THR A 425 -1.02 6.07 -2.15
N HIS A 426 0.07 6.20 -2.93
CA HIS A 426 1.35 5.55 -2.63
C HIS A 426 2.51 6.54 -2.45
N GLN A 427 2.33 7.84 -2.77
CA GLN A 427 3.36 8.85 -2.53
C GLN A 427 3.65 8.95 -1.03
N GLY A 428 4.93 8.81 -0.63
CA GLY A 428 5.40 8.92 0.75
C GLY A 428 5.71 10.36 1.15
N CYS A 429 4.76 11.27 0.96
CA CYS A 429 4.98 12.71 1.08
C CYS A 429 4.41 13.34 2.35
N PHE A 430 3.93 12.54 3.30
CA PHE A 430 3.34 13.01 4.56
C PHE A 430 4.14 12.58 5.80
N ASP A 431 5.15 11.74 5.64
CA ASP A 431 5.87 11.10 6.75
C ASP A 431 6.60 12.10 7.65
N LEU A 432 7.30 13.09 7.09
CA LEU A 432 7.94 14.11 7.91
C LEU A 432 6.91 14.90 8.73
N THR A 433 5.73 15.16 8.17
CA THR A 433 4.67 15.88 8.86
C THR A 433 4.10 15.07 10.02
N TYR A 434 3.63 13.84 9.79
CA TYR A 434 3.00 13.07 10.86
C TYR A 434 4.01 12.57 11.91
N LEU A 435 5.27 12.31 11.54
CA LEU A 435 6.30 11.96 12.51
C LEU A 435 6.75 13.17 13.35
N SER A 436 6.84 14.37 12.75
CA SER A 436 7.32 15.56 13.43
C SER A 436 6.39 16.03 14.57
N MET A 437 5.09 15.79 14.45
CA MET A 437 4.13 16.16 15.50
C MET A 437 4.24 15.29 16.76
N ILE A 438 4.88 14.11 16.68
CA ILE A 438 4.92 13.14 17.79
C ILE A 438 6.06 13.51 18.77
N PRO A 439 5.77 13.79 20.07
CA PRO A 439 6.83 13.99 21.07
C PRO A 439 7.76 12.77 21.17
N ASN A 440 8.99 12.98 21.62
CA ASN A 440 10.05 11.97 21.76
C ASN A 440 10.55 11.32 20.46
N MET A 441 9.81 11.38 19.36
CA MET A 441 10.25 10.83 18.09
C MET A 441 11.51 11.55 17.57
N THR A 442 12.56 10.79 17.25
CA THR A 442 13.72 11.28 16.51
C THR A 442 13.59 10.90 15.04
N ILE A 443 13.88 11.85 14.12
CA ILE A 443 13.67 11.66 12.68
C ILE A 443 14.95 11.99 11.92
N MET A 444 15.42 11.02 11.13
CA MET A 444 16.60 11.14 10.26
C MET A 444 16.27 10.82 8.80
N ALA A 445 17.03 11.44 7.88
CA ALA A 445 16.93 11.19 6.46
C ALA A 445 18.34 11.18 5.82
N PRO A 446 18.81 10.03 5.30
CA PRO A 446 20.16 9.91 4.75
C PRO A 446 20.28 10.57 3.38
N LYS A 447 21.41 11.27 3.13
CA LYS A 447 21.73 11.87 1.84
C LYS A 447 22.14 10.84 0.78
N ASN A 448 22.76 9.73 1.21
CA ASN A 448 23.32 8.72 0.31
C ASN A 448 23.34 7.31 0.95
N LYS A 449 23.86 6.32 0.21
CA LYS A 449 23.93 4.92 0.63
C LYS A 449 24.77 4.67 1.87
N TRP A 450 25.85 5.42 2.07
CA TRP A 450 26.73 5.25 3.24
C TRP A 450 26.08 5.83 4.49
N GLU A 451 25.47 7.00 4.35
CA GLU A 451 24.79 7.63 5.48
C GLU A 451 23.59 6.83 5.99
N LEU A 452 22.84 6.13 5.09
CA LEU A 452 21.81 5.19 5.52
C LEU A 452 22.41 4.11 6.43
N SER A 453 23.54 3.53 6.04
CA SER A 453 24.24 2.52 6.85
C SER A 453 24.71 3.07 8.20
N ASP A 454 25.21 4.31 8.23
CA ASP A 454 25.70 4.94 9.45
C ASP A 454 24.54 5.38 10.38
N MET A 455 23.42 5.86 9.82
CA MET A 455 22.19 6.16 10.56
C MET A 455 21.56 4.91 11.18
N MET A 456 21.55 3.79 10.47
CA MET A 456 21.07 2.53 11.03
C MET A 456 21.95 2.05 12.19
N LYS A 457 23.28 2.21 12.10
CA LYS A 457 24.19 1.91 13.22
C LYS A 457 23.92 2.84 14.41
N PHE A 458 23.66 4.11 14.16
CA PHE A 458 23.28 5.05 15.20
C PHE A 458 21.98 4.62 15.88
N ALA A 459 20.95 4.25 15.10
CA ALA A 459 19.63 3.89 15.58
C ALA A 459 19.65 2.64 16.49
N VAL A 460 20.44 1.61 16.17
CA VAL A 460 20.54 0.39 17.01
C VAL A 460 21.14 0.69 18.39
N ASN A 461 21.95 1.74 18.51
CA ASN A 461 22.56 2.16 19.78
C ASN A 461 21.86 3.39 20.41
N TYR A 462 20.72 3.79 19.86
CA TYR A 462 19.96 4.95 20.35
C TYR A 462 18.98 4.50 21.44
N ASP A 463 18.77 5.36 22.44
CA ASP A 463 17.78 5.09 23.50
C ASP A 463 16.54 5.95 23.25
N GLY A 464 15.49 5.33 22.76
CA GLY A 464 14.20 5.96 22.43
C GLY A 464 13.71 5.68 21.00
N PRO A 465 12.53 6.19 20.63
CA PRO A 465 11.93 5.98 19.33
C PRO A 465 12.64 6.79 18.24
N ILE A 466 12.92 6.13 17.11
CA ILE A 466 13.67 6.73 16.03
C ILE A 466 13.18 6.26 14.66
N ALA A 467 12.97 7.21 13.74
CA ALA A 467 12.58 6.95 12.36
C ALA A 467 13.72 7.34 11.41
N ILE A 468 14.00 6.45 10.44
CA ILE A 468 14.91 6.70 9.34
C ILE A 468 14.09 6.57 8.05
N ARG A 469 13.92 7.69 7.34
CA ARG A 469 13.17 7.71 6.08
C ARG A 469 14.10 7.74 4.88
N TYR A 470 13.86 6.89 3.90
CA TYR A 470 14.66 6.81 2.67
C TYR A 470 13.78 6.52 1.45
N PRO A 471 14.19 7.02 0.23
CA PRO A 471 13.35 6.93 -0.96
C PRO A 471 13.39 5.54 -1.61
N ARG A 472 12.47 5.31 -2.51
CA ARG A 472 12.52 4.21 -3.48
C ARG A 472 13.57 4.49 -4.55
N GLY A 473 14.23 3.42 -5.04
CA GLY A 473 15.08 3.47 -6.22
C GLY A 473 16.57 3.50 -5.91
N GLU A 474 17.35 3.85 -6.92
CA GLU A 474 18.82 3.82 -6.88
C GLU A 474 19.37 4.69 -5.75
N ALA A 475 20.23 4.10 -4.94
CA ALA A 475 20.86 4.80 -3.84
C ALA A 475 21.93 5.77 -4.37
N TYR A 476 21.80 7.04 -3.97
CA TYR A 476 22.77 8.06 -4.36
C TYR A 476 24.16 7.71 -3.83
N ASP A 477 25.17 7.79 -4.72
CA ASP A 477 26.56 7.45 -4.46
C ASP A 477 27.52 8.65 -4.57
N GLY A 478 27.00 9.87 -4.64
CA GLY A 478 27.79 11.08 -4.54
C GLY A 478 28.05 11.52 -3.09
N LEU A 479 28.96 12.47 -2.92
CA LEU A 479 29.36 13.07 -1.65
C LEU A 479 29.90 12.02 -0.66
N GLU A 480 30.68 11.03 -1.16
CA GLU A 480 31.26 9.95 -0.36
C GLU A 480 32.30 10.47 0.65
N GLU A 481 33.04 11.50 0.26
CA GLU A 481 34.05 12.17 1.07
C GLU A 481 33.48 12.88 2.32
N TYR A 482 32.21 13.29 2.25
CA TYR A 482 31.50 13.93 3.39
C TYR A 482 30.84 12.83 4.23
N ARG A 483 31.52 12.46 5.31
CA ARG A 483 31.11 11.35 6.17
C ARG A 483 31.36 11.64 7.64
N ALA A 484 30.89 12.79 8.09
CA ALA A 484 30.96 13.15 9.50
C ALA A 484 30.14 12.17 10.37
N PRO A 485 30.58 11.84 11.59
CA PRO A 485 29.83 10.96 12.50
C PRO A 485 28.38 11.42 12.69
N VAL A 486 27.46 10.47 12.74
CA VAL A 486 26.05 10.75 13.03
C VAL A 486 25.91 11.02 14.53
N LEU A 487 25.58 12.25 14.87
CA LEU A 487 25.36 12.71 16.26
C LEU A 487 23.96 13.29 16.35
N LYS A 488 23.23 13.00 17.44
CA LYS A 488 21.83 13.45 17.63
C LYS A 488 21.68 14.94 17.42
N GLY A 489 20.77 15.33 16.51
CA GLY A 489 20.45 16.73 16.23
C GLY A 489 21.63 17.51 15.64
N ARG A 490 22.53 16.85 14.89
CA ARG A 490 23.64 17.51 14.22
C ARG A 490 23.58 17.35 12.71
N SER A 491 23.58 18.47 12.04
CA SER A 491 23.75 18.60 10.59
C SER A 491 25.20 18.40 10.19
N GLU A 492 25.45 18.24 8.89
CA GLU A 492 26.78 18.12 8.32
C GLU A 492 27.01 19.25 7.31
N MET A 493 28.03 20.07 7.56
CA MET A 493 28.49 21.06 6.61
C MET A 493 29.19 20.35 5.45
N ILE A 494 28.68 20.53 4.22
CA ILE A 494 29.30 19.98 3.00
C ILE A 494 30.20 21.04 2.37
N TYR A 495 29.65 22.22 2.08
CA TYR A 495 30.39 23.37 1.58
C TYR A 495 30.07 24.59 2.39
N GLU A 496 31.09 25.38 2.72
CA GLU A 496 30.96 26.63 3.46
C GLU A 496 31.10 27.81 2.49
N GLY A 497 30.17 28.73 2.56
CA GLY A 497 30.10 29.95 1.76
C GLY A 497 29.48 31.09 2.55
N ASN A 498 29.06 32.14 1.87
CA ASN A 498 28.56 33.36 2.53
C ASN A 498 27.40 34.06 1.76
N SER A 499 26.88 33.47 0.69
CA SER A 499 25.82 34.11 -0.08
C SER A 499 24.42 33.59 0.33
N ILE A 500 24.16 32.32 0.17
CA ILE A 500 22.89 31.64 0.45
C ILE A 500 23.19 30.35 1.18
N ALA A 501 22.39 29.97 2.16
CA ALA A 501 22.50 28.66 2.81
C ALA A 501 21.44 27.68 2.30
N LEU A 502 21.87 26.59 1.68
CA LEU A 502 21.03 25.49 1.20
C LEU A 502 20.98 24.40 2.27
N LEU A 503 19.76 24.05 2.75
CA LEU A 503 19.52 23.05 3.79
C LEU A 503 18.61 21.93 3.28
N PRO A 504 19.06 21.09 2.37
CA PRO A 504 18.31 19.93 1.91
C PRO A 504 18.27 18.80 2.93
N VAL A 505 17.18 18.02 2.90
CA VAL A 505 16.93 16.82 3.73
C VAL A 505 16.94 15.56 2.84
N GLY A 506 17.69 14.55 3.23
CA GLY A 506 17.66 13.22 2.66
C GLY A 506 17.92 13.20 1.14
N SER A 507 16.99 12.68 0.36
CA SER A 507 17.08 12.61 -1.12
C SER A 507 17.27 13.98 -1.78
N MET A 508 16.81 15.05 -1.14
CA MET A 508 16.97 16.41 -1.68
C MET A 508 18.40 16.95 -1.60
N VAL A 509 19.31 16.28 -0.87
CA VAL A 509 20.73 16.68 -0.84
C VAL A 509 21.38 16.56 -2.24
N LYS A 510 21.02 15.57 -3.04
CA LYS A 510 21.44 15.46 -4.44
C LYS A 510 21.01 16.67 -5.27
N ILE A 511 19.76 17.11 -5.09
CA ILE A 511 19.22 18.29 -5.79
C ILE A 511 19.87 19.56 -5.22
N GLY A 512 20.05 19.66 -3.93
CA GLY A 512 20.74 20.78 -3.28
C GLY A 512 22.19 20.93 -3.79
N TYR A 513 22.90 19.83 -4.02
CA TYR A 513 24.21 19.85 -4.61
C TYR A 513 24.20 20.36 -6.08
N GLN A 514 23.21 19.94 -6.88
CA GLN A 514 23.05 20.45 -8.24
C GLN A 514 22.78 21.98 -8.24
N VAL A 515 21.92 22.45 -7.34
CA VAL A 515 21.63 23.88 -7.17
C VAL A 515 22.89 24.65 -6.72
N TYR A 516 23.66 24.07 -5.80
CA TYR A 516 24.95 24.63 -5.35
C TYR A 516 25.90 24.86 -6.55
N GLU A 517 26.06 23.85 -7.40
CA GLU A 517 26.92 23.97 -8.60
C GLU A 517 26.40 25.02 -9.59
N MET A 518 25.08 25.14 -9.76
CA MET A 518 24.49 26.16 -10.64
C MET A 518 24.75 27.57 -10.10
N LEU A 519 24.56 27.79 -8.80
CA LEU A 519 24.84 29.10 -8.17
C LEU A 519 26.33 29.44 -8.23
N LYS A 520 27.20 28.46 -7.99
CA LYS A 520 28.66 28.64 -8.07
C LYS A 520 29.14 28.98 -9.46
N ALA A 521 28.55 28.41 -10.51
CA ALA A 521 28.87 28.71 -11.90
C ALA A 521 28.56 30.17 -12.26
N GLU A 522 27.67 30.85 -11.56
CA GLU A 522 27.37 32.27 -11.69
C GLU A 522 28.23 33.17 -10.79
N GLY A 523 29.20 32.63 -10.08
CA GLY A 523 30.09 33.38 -9.21
C GLY A 523 29.58 33.59 -7.78
N GLU A 524 28.47 32.94 -7.39
CA GLU A 524 27.99 32.91 -6.02
C GLU A 524 28.89 32.00 -5.15
N ASN A 525 28.86 32.23 -3.84
CA ASN A 525 29.54 31.39 -2.87
C ASN A 525 28.52 30.81 -1.86
N PRO A 526 27.66 29.84 -2.28
CA PRO A 526 26.63 29.30 -1.41
C PRO A 526 27.19 28.35 -0.37
N THR A 527 26.49 28.23 0.76
CA THR A 527 26.69 27.19 1.76
C THR A 527 25.78 26.00 1.44
N LEU A 528 26.28 24.77 1.57
CA LEU A 528 25.49 23.54 1.47
C LEU A 528 25.59 22.72 2.76
N VAL A 529 24.47 22.49 3.42
CA VAL A 529 24.36 21.73 4.67
C VAL A 529 23.44 20.54 4.47
N ASN A 530 23.92 19.34 4.69
CA ASN A 530 23.06 18.16 4.84
C ASN A 530 22.36 18.26 6.21
N ALA A 531 21.06 18.55 6.20
CA ALA A 531 20.28 18.75 7.42
C ALA A 531 20.19 17.48 8.28
N ARG A 532 20.21 16.28 7.68
CA ARG A 532 20.34 14.99 8.35
C ARG A 532 19.22 14.63 9.33
N PHE A 533 19.03 15.47 10.37
CA PHE A 533 17.96 15.37 11.35
C PHE A 533 16.85 16.36 11.05
N VAL A 534 15.65 15.83 10.91
CA VAL A 534 14.43 16.63 10.83
C VAL A 534 13.95 16.99 12.22
N LYS A 535 14.14 16.05 13.17
CA LYS A 535 13.84 16.22 14.58
C LYS A 535 14.82 15.43 15.46
N PRO A 536 15.48 16.04 16.44
CA PRO A 536 15.48 17.49 16.71
C PRO A 536 16.22 18.28 15.63
N LEU A 537 15.89 19.56 15.48
CA LEU A 537 16.65 20.49 14.62
C LEU A 537 18.07 20.71 15.16
N ASP A 538 19.01 20.99 14.28
CA ASP A 538 20.33 21.49 14.67
C ASP A 538 20.28 23.01 14.85
N GLU A 539 19.75 23.45 16.00
CA GLU A 539 19.61 24.84 16.34
C GLU A 539 20.96 25.61 16.29
N LYS A 540 22.06 24.95 16.69
CA LYS A 540 23.39 25.56 16.63
C LYS A 540 23.85 25.83 15.20
N MET A 541 23.53 24.96 14.27
CA MET A 541 23.80 25.20 12.86
C MET A 541 22.92 26.34 12.34
N LEU A 542 21.64 26.35 12.68
CA LEU A 542 20.73 27.44 12.28
C LEU A 542 21.20 28.78 12.82
N ASP A 543 21.60 28.87 14.09
CA ASP A 543 22.16 30.08 14.69
C ASP A 543 23.45 30.57 14.01
N ARG A 544 24.30 29.62 13.59
CA ARG A 544 25.51 29.94 12.83
C ARG A 544 25.14 30.51 11.45
N LEU A 545 24.29 29.81 10.71
CA LEU A 545 23.88 30.25 9.38
C LEU A 545 23.17 31.59 9.39
N ALA A 546 22.37 31.89 10.43
CA ALA A 546 21.67 33.16 10.61
C ALA A 546 22.60 34.36 10.77
N LYS A 547 23.83 34.15 11.24
CA LYS A 547 24.85 35.21 11.36
C LYS A 547 25.58 35.50 10.05
N GLU A 548 25.65 34.50 9.19
CA GLU A 548 26.48 34.51 7.97
C GLU A 548 25.64 34.73 6.70
N HIS A 549 24.32 34.49 6.75
CA HIS A 549 23.44 34.49 5.58
C HIS A 549 22.15 35.26 5.84
N SER A 550 21.66 35.95 4.83
CA SER A 550 20.36 36.63 4.81
C SER A 550 19.20 35.75 4.29
N LEU A 551 19.54 34.68 3.57
CA LEU A 551 18.56 33.74 2.98
C LEU A 551 18.98 32.31 3.27
N LEU A 552 18.08 31.56 3.93
CA LEU A 552 18.15 30.11 4.10
C LEU A 552 17.12 29.45 3.17
N VAL A 553 17.52 28.37 2.49
CA VAL A 553 16.68 27.62 1.57
C VAL A 553 16.54 26.20 2.10
N THR A 554 15.41 25.87 2.68
CA THR A 554 15.11 24.48 3.10
C THR A 554 14.55 23.69 1.93
N MET A 555 14.94 22.40 1.81
CA MET A 555 14.51 21.55 0.69
C MET A 555 14.10 20.18 1.21
N GLU A 556 12.84 19.81 0.98
CA GLU A 556 12.29 18.54 1.44
C GLU A 556 11.32 17.91 0.41
N GLU A 557 11.31 16.59 0.35
CA GLU A 557 10.36 15.82 -0.49
C GLU A 557 9.19 15.35 0.40
N ASN A 558 8.46 16.36 0.92
CA ASN A 558 7.31 16.26 1.81
C ASN A 558 6.37 17.44 1.53
N VAL A 559 5.12 17.35 1.94
CA VAL A 559 4.18 18.49 1.86
C VAL A 559 4.70 19.65 2.71
N GLN A 560 4.42 20.86 2.27
CA GLN A 560 4.96 22.08 2.89
C GLN A 560 4.59 22.24 4.38
N LYS A 561 3.34 21.89 4.73
CA LYS A 561 2.83 22.07 6.10
C LYS A 561 3.37 20.99 7.04
N GLY A 562 3.96 21.41 8.17
CA GLY A 562 4.42 20.53 9.24
C GLY A 562 5.68 19.73 8.94
N GLY A 563 6.35 19.95 7.79
CA GLY A 563 7.62 19.35 7.46
C GLY A 563 8.84 20.06 8.07
N PHE A 564 10.02 19.72 7.55
CA PHE A 564 11.30 20.29 7.99
C PHE A 564 11.37 21.81 7.82
N GLY A 565 10.99 22.32 6.63
CA GLY A 565 11.01 23.74 6.34
C GLY A 565 10.07 24.54 7.23
N SER A 566 8.92 23.98 7.61
CA SER A 566 8.00 24.61 8.57
C SER A 566 8.63 24.74 9.95
N ALA A 567 9.36 23.71 10.41
CA ALA A 567 10.03 23.73 11.71
C ALA A 567 11.21 24.74 11.72
N VAL A 568 11.99 24.79 10.63
CA VAL A 568 13.06 25.78 10.46
C VAL A 568 12.49 27.20 10.42
N LEU A 569 11.39 27.42 9.67
CA LEU A 569 10.73 28.73 9.58
C LEU A 569 10.25 29.21 10.95
N ASP A 570 9.62 28.32 11.74
CA ASP A 570 9.18 28.67 13.12
C ASP A 570 10.36 29.02 14.02
N TYR A 571 11.45 28.23 13.97
CA TYR A 571 12.66 28.51 14.73
C TYR A 571 13.28 29.88 14.34
N MET A 572 13.47 30.11 13.04
CA MET A 572 14.07 31.33 12.52
C MET A 572 13.21 32.55 12.82
N HIS A 573 11.88 32.46 12.72
CA HIS A 573 10.98 33.55 13.05
C HIS A 573 11.10 33.98 14.54
N ARG A 574 11.27 32.99 15.44
CA ARG A 574 11.41 33.29 16.90
C ARG A 574 12.77 33.83 17.28
N HIS A 575 13.86 33.36 16.65
CA HIS A 575 15.23 33.64 17.10
C HIS A 575 16.00 34.58 16.17
N HIS A 576 15.68 34.56 14.86
CA HIS A 576 16.40 35.32 13.83
C HIS A 576 15.43 35.90 12.78
N PRO A 577 14.47 36.77 13.17
CA PRO A 577 13.41 37.27 12.29
C PRO A 577 13.91 38.09 11.09
N GLN A 578 15.17 38.55 11.14
CA GLN A 578 15.83 39.27 10.04
C GLN A 578 16.30 38.39 8.90
N VAL A 579 16.32 37.05 9.07
CA VAL A 579 16.78 36.11 8.07
C VAL A 579 15.58 35.55 7.32
N SER A 580 15.57 35.67 6.01
CA SER A 580 14.53 35.10 5.17
C SER A 580 14.69 33.60 5.04
N VAL A 581 13.56 32.87 5.01
CA VAL A 581 13.53 31.41 4.78
C VAL A 581 12.67 31.12 3.56
N LEU A 582 13.28 30.54 2.53
CA LEU A 582 12.59 29.98 1.36
C LEU A 582 12.38 28.48 1.56
N ASN A 583 11.13 28.05 1.73
CA ASN A 583 10.80 26.63 1.89
C ASN A 583 10.46 26.00 0.55
N ILE A 584 11.31 25.08 0.08
CA ILE A 584 11.11 24.24 -1.10
C ILE A 584 10.56 22.89 -0.65
N ALA A 585 9.28 22.66 -0.94
CA ALA A 585 8.53 21.48 -0.53
C ALA A 585 7.45 21.14 -1.58
N LEU A 586 6.79 19.99 -1.42
CA LEU A 586 5.66 19.63 -2.26
C LEU A 586 4.46 20.55 -1.99
N PRO A 587 3.70 20.96 -3.02
CA PRO A 587 2.54 21.81 -2.86
C PRO A 587 1.42 21.12 -2.06
N ASP A 588 0.52 21.93 -1.47
CA ASP A 588 -0.65 21.47 -0.69
C ASP A 588 -1.74 20.87 -1.64
N ARG A 589 -1.40 19.77 -2.29
CA ARG A 589 -2.29 18.99 -3.16
C ARG A 589 -1.79 17.55 -3.27
N PHE A 590 -2.67 16.62 -3.62
CA PHE A 590 -2.26 15.25 -3.96
C PHE A 590 -1.46 15.24 -5.27
N ILE A 591 -0.37 14.48 -5.29
CA ILE A 591 0.51 14.35 -6.46
C ILE A 591 0.13 13.08 -7.22
N GLU A 592 -0.24 13.25 -8.46
CA GLU A 592 -0.66 12.18 -9.36
C GLU A 592 0.44 11.14 -9.63
N HIS A 593 0.07 10.08 -10.35
CA HIS A 593 1.02 9.06 -10.81
C HIS A 593 1.91 9.57 -11.98
N GLY A 594 3.11 9.00 -12.08
CA GLY A 594 4.05 9.36 -13.14
C GLY A 594 5.50 9.02 -12.81
N ASN A 595 6.41 9.40 -13.69
CA ASN A 595 7.84 9.29 -13.43
C ASN A 595 8.26 10.27 -12.31
N PRO A 596 8.98 9.84 -11.25
CA PRO A 596 9.36 10.70 -10.13
C PRO A 596 10.09 12.00 -10.52
N GLU A 597 10.99 11.95 -11.51
CA GLU A 597 11.73 13.15 -11.94
C GLU A 597 10.79 14.18 -12.61
N LYS A 598 9.85 13.72 -13.44
CA LYS A 598 8.82 14.60 -14.04
C LYS A 598 7.85 15.14 -12.98
N LEU A 599 7.55 14.35 -11.97
CA LEU A 599 6.71 14.79 -10.83
C LEU A 599 7.42 15.87 -10.01
N LYS A 600 8.73 15.76 -9.76
CA LYS A 600 9.54 16.78 -9.10
C LYS A 600 9.57 18.09 -9.91
N GLU A 601 9.75 17.99 -11.22
CA GLU A 601 9.70 19.13 -12.14
C GLU A 601 8.34 19.83 -12.07
N LYS A 602 7.23 19.07 -12.18
CA LYS A 602 5.86 19.60 -12.09
C LYS A 602 5.53 20.18 -10.70
N ALA A 603 6.12 19.64 -9.65
CA ALA A 603 5.99 20.16 -8.29
C ALA A 603 6.92 21.36 -8.01
N GLY A 604 7.87 21.63 -8.90
CA GLY A 604 8.82 22.74 -8.78
C GLY A 604 9.85 22.54 -7.67
N ILE A 605 10.27 21.27 -7.45
CA ILE A 605 11.30 20.87 -6.48
C ILE A 605 12.54 20.23 -7.15
N ASP A 606 12.60 20.20 -8.46
CA ASP A 606 13.79 19.85 -9.23
C ASP A 606 14.85 20.98 -9.17
N ALA A 607 16.09 20.68 -9.58
CA ALA A 607 17.21 21.61 -9.44
C ALA A 607 16.99 22.93 -10.21
N VAL A 608 16.43 22.87 -11.42
CA VAL A 608 16.20 24.07 -12.25
C VAL A 608 15.12 24.96 -11.65
N SER A 609 14.02 24.35 -11.20
CA SER A 609 12.90 25.07 -10.57
C SER A 609 13.32 25.70 -9.25
N VAL A 610 14.09 24.97 -8.41
CA VAL A 610 14.63 25.48 -7.15
C VAL A 610 15.57 26.68 -7.39
N TYR A 611 16.50 26.53 -8.34
CA TYR A 611 17.41 27.60 -8.72
C TYR A 611 16.65 28.88 -9.13
N LYS A 612 15.61 28.79 -9.97
CA LYS A 612 14.78 29.93 -10.38
C LYS A 612 14.09 30.60 -9.17
N LYS A 613 13.47 29.80 -8.29
CA LYS A 613 12.83 30.32 -7.07
C LYS A 613 13.81 31.06 -6.16
N ILE A 614 15.05 30.59 -6.06
CA ILE A 614 16.11 31.28 -5.30
C ILE A 614 16.44 32.64 -5.94
N LYS A 615 16.54 32.69 -7.26
CA LYS A 615 16.81 33.98 -7.97
C LYS A 615 15.67 34.98 -7.83
N GLU A 616 14.43 34.52 -7.72
CA GLU A 616 13.23 35.34 -7.48
C GLU A 616 13.12 35.84 -6.03
N ALA A 617 13.68 35.09 -5.08
CA ALA A 617 13.66 35.41 -3.65
C ALA A 617 14.80 36.34 -3.18
N LYS A 618 15.80 36.56 -4.01
CA LYS A 618 16.89 37.55 -3.84
C LYS A 618 16.45 38.96 -4.22
#